data_229cca0447691b7ce5f7f559be7d1b4e
#
_entry.id   229cca0447691b7ce5f7f559be7d1b4e
#
_cell.length_a   1.000
_cell.length_b   1.000
_cell.length_c   1.000
_cell.angle_alpha   90.00
_cell.angle_beta   90.00
_cell.angle_gamma   90.00
#
_symmetry.space_group_name_H-M   'P 1'
#
loop_
_entity.id
_entity.type
_entity.pdbx_description
1 polymer ?
#
loop_
_entity_poly.entity_id
_entity_poly.type
_entity_poly.pdbx_seq_one_letter_code
_entity_poly.pdbx_strand_id
1 'polypeptide(L)'
;MLDTVIRNATLPDGRRGMDIAIRAGRIAEVAPGIDAEAGEVIDAGGMLVTPPFVDSHFHMDATLSLGMPRLNRSGTLLEGIALWGELKPQLTVEAMVERALRYCDLAVTRGLLSIRSHVDVSDPTLRTAEAMIEVRETVAPYIDLQLVAFPQDGYLRAPGAVELMDRALDMGLDVVGGIPHFERTMGEGAESVAALCRIAAERGLRVDLHCDESDDPMSRHVETLARETLRHGLQGRVAGSHLTSMHSMDNYYVSKLLPLMAEAEIAAIANPLINITLQGRHDTYPKRRGLTRVPEMMAAGLTVAFGHDCVMDPWYPLGSGDMLEVASMGLHVAQMTSRTGMREVFDTVTVNAAKAIGLEGYGLAPGCHADLVILQASDPVEAIRLRATRLVVMRRGRVVARSAPAVAELFVEGRPGSVDPASYAPKAAEAVGD
;
A
#
# COMPACT_ATOMS: atom_id res chain seq x y z
N MET A 1 -22.53 1.59 28.45
CA MET A 1 -22.44 2.88 27.69
C MET A 1 -21.46 2.66 26.55
N LEU A 2 -21.76 3.11 25.36
CA LEU A 2 -20.84 3.13 24.20
C LEU A 2 -19.92 4.34 24.32
N ASP A 3 -18.70 4.21 23.77
CA ASP A 3 -17.77 5.34 23.72
C ASP A 3 -18.21 6.33 22.63
N THR A 4 -18.47 5.79 21.42
CA THR A 4 -18.88 6.57 20.25
C THR A 4 -19.93 5.80 19.44
N VAL A 5 -20.86 6.53 18.81
CA VAL A 5 -21.72 6.02 17.74
C VAL A 5 -21.56 6.89 16.50
N ILE A 6 -21.26 6.24 15.36
CA ILE A 6 -21.32 6.89 14.06
C ILE A 6 -22.70 6.60 13.49
N ARG A 7 -23.44 7.66 13.12
CA ARG A 7 -24.81 7.59 12.60
C ARG A 7 -24.82 7.74 11.08
N ASN A 8 -25.85 7.14 10.47
CA ASN A 8 -26.20 7.36 9.07
C ASN A 8 -25.04 7.19 8.10
N ALA A 9 -24.28 6.10 8.24
CA ALA A 9 -23.16 5.75 7.36
C ALA A 9 -23.64 5.01 6.11
N THR A 10 -22.96 5.24 4.99
CA THR A 10 -22.93 4.32 3.84
C THR A 10 -21.68 3.45 3.96
N LEU A 11 -21.80 2.13 3.79
CA LEU A 11 -20.69 1.19 3.87
C LEU A 11 -20.16 0.79 2.48
N PRO A 12 -18.91 0.31 2.36
CA PRO A 12 -18.33 -0.09 1.07
C PRO A 12 -19.12 -1.18 0.33
N ASP A 13 -19.82 -2.05 1.05
CA ASP A 13 -20.69 -3.10 0.50
C ASP A 13 -22.05 -2.59 -0.04
N GLY A 14 -22.30 -1.28 0.07
CA GLY A 14 -23.50 -0.61 -0.43
C GLY A 14 -24.64 -0.47 0.58
N ARG A 15 -24.55 -1.01 1.81
CA ARG A 15 -25.52 -0.78 2.87
C ARG A 15 -25.54 0.70 3.27
N ARG A 16 -26.73 1.29 3.39
CA ARG A 16 -26.94 2.70 3.71
C ARG A 16 -27.71 2.87 5.01
N GLY A 17 -27.59 4.06 5.62
CA GLY A 17 -28.28 4.37 6.88
C GLY A 17 -27.84 3.49 8.04
N MET A 18 -26.60 3.04 8.00
CA MET A 18 -26.02 2.17 9.02
C MET A 18 -25.44 2.99 10.16
N ASP A 19 -25.61 2.51 11.38
CA ASP A 19 -24.92 3.03 12.54
C ASP A 19 -23.79 2.09 12.94
N ILE A 20 -22.69 2.64 13.46
CA ILE A 20 -21.54 1.90 13.94
C ILE A 20 -21.31 2.24 15.41
N ALA A 21 -21.54 1.30 16.29
CA ALA A 21 -21.32 1.42 17.72
C ALA A 21 -19.90 1.02 18.10
N ILE A 22 -19.24 1.85 18.90
CA ILE A 22 -17.84 1.67 19.31
C ILE A 22 -17.77 1.58 20.83
N ARG A 23 -17.01 0.58 21.32
CA ARG A 23 -16.72 0.38 22.73
C ARG A 23 -15.28 -0.12 22.92
N ALA A 24 -14.55 0.48 23.82
CA ALA A 24 -13.17 0.11 24.18
C ALA A 24 -12.25 -0.03 22.96
N GLY A 25 -12.37 0.93 22.02
CA GLY A 25 -11.55 0.97 20.80
C GLY A 25 -11.87 -0.10 19.74
N ARG A 26 -13.01 -0.80 19.88
CA ARG A 26 -13.48 -1.82 18.94
C ARG A 26 -14.91 -1.53 18.46
N ILE A 27 -15.22 -2.03 17.27
CA ILE A 27 -16.59 -2.02 16.75
C ILE A 27 -17.39 -3.06 17.55
N ALA A 28 -18.44 -2.58 18.22
CA ALA A 28 -19.32 -3.42 19.02
C ALA A 28 -20.51 -3.95 18.20
N GLU A 29 -21.07 -3.09 17.32
CA GLU A 29 -22.23 -3.42 16.51
C GLU A 29 -22.26 -2.55 15.24
N VAL A 30 -22.83 -3.10 14.16
CA VAL A 30 -23.11 -2.38 12.91
C VAL A 30 -24.53 -2.74 12.47
N ALA A 31 -25.48 -1.83 12.69
CA ALA A 31 -26.88 -2.02 12.39
C ALA A 31 -27.57 -0.68 12.09
N PRO A 32 -28.73 -0.65 11.41
CA PRO A 32 -29.50 0.58 11.28
C PRO A 32 -30.17 0.92 12.62
N GLY A 33 -30.14 2.21 13.00
CA GLY A 33 -30.95 2.73 14.13
C GLY A 33 -30.56 2.17 15.50
N ILE A 34 -29.26 2.11 15.81
CA ILE A 34 -28.79 1.66 17.14
C ILE A 34 -29.29 2.63 18.22
N ASP A 35 -30.23 2.15 19.06
CA ASP A 35 -30.78 2.91 20.18
C ASP A 35 -29.93 2.65 21.45
N ALA A 36 -28.83 3.37 21.59
CA ALA A 36 -27.97 3.27 22.75
C ALA A 36 -27.32 4.63 23.07
N GLU A 37 -27.16 4.91 24.38
CA GLU A 37 -26.43 6.08 24.85
C GLU A 37 -24.93 5.91 24.53
N ALA A 38 -24.32 6.98 24.02
CA ALA A 38 -22.89 7.06 23.70
C ALA A 38 -22.29 8.35 24.25
N GLY A 39 -21.00 8.30 24.58
CA GLY A 39 -20.25 9.48 25.00
C GLY A 39 -20.08 10.51 23.90
N GLU A 40 -19.91 10.05 22.65
CA GLU A 40 -19.83 10.89 21.43
C GLU A 40 -20.75 10.34 20.34
N VAL A 41 -21.39 11.24 19.59
CA VAL A 41 -22.17 10.90 18.39
C VAL A 41 -21.62 11.68 17.21
N ILE A 42 -21.25 10.95 16.16
CA ILE A 42 -20.75 11.52 14.90
C ILE A 42 -21.76 11.17 13.80
N ASP A 43 -22.38 12.18 13.18
CA ASP A 43 -23.24 11.96 12.01
C ASP A 43 -22.38 11.91 10.75
N ALA A 44 -22.40 10.77 10.06
CA ALA A 44 -21.74 10.60 8.78
C ALA A 44 -22.51 11.26 7.62
N GLY A 45 -23.76 11.71 7.83
CA GLY A 45 -24.56 12.41 6.82
C GLY A 45 -24.82 11.60 5.54
N GLY A 46 -24.88 10.27 5.63
CA GLY A 46 -25.00 9.37 4.47
C GLY A 46 -23.71 9.18 3.69
N MET A 47 -22.59 9.75 4.13
CA MET A 47 -21.28 9.60 3.50
C MET A 47 -20.68 8.21 3.70
N LEU A 48 -19.70 7.88 2.86
CA LEU A 48 -18.99 6.60 2.93
C LEU A 48 -18.14 6.51 4.19
N VAL A 49 -18.38 5.48 4.99
CA VAL A 49 -17.52 5.08 6.11
C VAL A 49 -16.80 3.80 5.72
N THR A 50 -15.48 3.82 5.72
CA THR A 50 -14.62 2.73 5.27
C THR A 50 -13.58 2.38 6.35
N PRO A 51 -13.01 1.16 6.35
CA PRO A 51 -11.77 0.92 7.07
C PRO A 51 -10.69 1.89 6.59
N PRO A 52 -9.63 2.17 7.36
CA PRO A 52 -8.56 3.06 6.94
C PRO A 52 -7.81 2.50 5.73
N PHE A 53 -7.16 3.38 4.98
CA PHE A 53 -6.29 2.95 3.90
C PHE A 53 -5.04 2.24 4.43
N VAL A 54 -4.50 1.35 3.60
CA VAL A 54 -3.31 0.56 3.87
C VAL A 54 -2.34 0.74 2.70
N ASP A 55 -1.11 1.14 2.99
CA ASP A 55 -0.01 1.15 2.04
C ASP A 55 0.80 -0.14 2.22
N SER A 56 0.68 -1.03 1.26
CA SER A 56 1.29 -2.36 1.33
C SER A 56 2.76 -2.38 0.91
N HIS A 57 3.28 -1.28 0.37
CA HIS A 57 4.68 -1.17 -0.08
C HIS A 57 5.14 0.28 -0.10
N PHE A 58 6.11 0.62 0.74
CA PHE A 58 6.64 1.97 0.90
C PHE A 58 8.12 1.95 1.28
N HIS A 59 8.81 3.10 1.09
CA HIS A 59 10.20 3.34 1.52
C HIS A 59 10.26 4.55 2.47
N MET A 60 9.97 4.30 3.75
CA MET A 60 9.92 5.35 4.77
C MET A 60 11.27 5.99 5.05
N ASP A 61 12.34 5.21 4.96
CA ASP A 61 13.72 5.65 5.15
C ASP A 61 14.18 6.66 4.10
N ALA A 62 13.67 6.54 2.87
CA ALA A 62 13.99 7.42 1.75
C ALA A 62 13.01 8.59 1.59
N THR A 63 11.81 8.53 2.16
CA THR A 63 10.75 9.53 1.94
C THR A 63 11.21 10.96 2.26
N LEU A 64 10.67 11.94 1.51
CA LEU A 64 10.94 13.37 1.65
C LEU A 64 12.43 13.76 1.53
N SER A 65 13.24 12.96 0.81
CA SER A 65 14.65 13.25 0.53
C SER A 65 14.90 13.76 -0.88
N LEU A 66 13.86 14.18 -1.60
CA LEU A 66 13.95 14.72 -2.95
C LEU A 66 15.01 15.84 -3.05
N GLY A 67 15.93 15.72 -4.00
CA GLY A 67 17.01 16.66 -4.22
C GLY A 67 18.26 16.42 -3.36
N MET A 68 18.25 15.40 -2.52
CA MET A 68 19.40 14.99 -1.70
C MET A 68 20.12 13.79 -2.33
N PRO A 69 21.45 13.84 -2.53
CA PRO A 69 22.30 15.02 -2.56
C PRO A 69 22.11 15.85 -3.84
N ARG A 70 21.39 15.31 -4.81
CA ARG A 70 21.04 15.92 -6.10
C ARG A 70 19.74 15.34 -6.66
N LEU A 71 19.22 15.90 -7.73
CA LEU A 71 18.03 15.35 -8.41
C LEU A 71 18.39 14.19 -9.34
N ASN A 72 17.51 13.19 -9.44
CA ASN A 72 17.52 12.19 -10.50
C ASN A 72 17.17 12.87 -11.84
N ARG A 73 18.12 12.91 -12.77
CA ARG A 73 17.97 13.60 -14.05
C ARG A 73 17.44 12.71 -15.16
N SER A 74 17.78 11.42 -15.14
CA SER A 74 17.33 10.47 -16.14
C SER A 74 15.91 9.95 -15.86
N GLY A 75 15.47 10.03 -14.60
CA GLY A 75 14.23 9.42 -14.13
C GLY A 75 14.25 7.89 -14.19
N THR A 76 15.45 7.28 -14.16
CA THR A 76 15.59 5.82 -14.20
C THR A 76 15.72 5.23 -12.81
N LEU A 77 15.33 3.96 -12.64
CA LEU A 77 15.53 3.18 -11.42
C LEU A 77 17.02 3.16 -11.02
N LEU A 78 17.91 2.88 -11.96
CA LEU A 78 19.34 2.73 -11.68
C LEU A 78 19.99 4.04 -11.22
N GLU A 79 19.57 5.21 -11.75
CA GLU A 79 20.04 6.50 -11.22
C GLU A 79 19.50 6.75 -9.81
N GLY A 80 18.26 6.35 -9.51
CA GLY A 80 17.69 6.41 -8.16
C GLY A 80 18.51 5.58 -7.16
N ILE A 81 18.86 4.35 -7.52
CA ILE A 81 19.72 3.48 -6.70
C ILE A 81 21.10 4.12 -6.48
N ALA A 82 21.71 4.67 -7.54
CA ALA A 82 23.00 5.34 -7.42
C ALA A 82 22.94 6.55 -6.49
N LEU A 83 21.89 7.38 -6.63
CA LEU A 83 21.64 8.54 -5.77
C LEU A 83 21.47 8.14 -4.30
N TRP A 84 20.71 7.07 -4.04
CA TRP A 84 20.55 6.55 -2.70
C TRP A 84 21.89 6.09 -2.11
N GLY A 85 22.73 5.42 -2.92
CA GLY A 85 24.09 5.05 -2.53
C GLY A 85 24.99 6.27 -2.21
N GLU A 86 24.81 7.40 -2.91
CA GLU A 86 25.50 8.66 -2.61
C GLU A 86 24.97 9.33 -1.32
N LEU A 87 23.67 9.18 -1.03
CA LEU A 87 23.00 9.81 0.10
C LEU A 87 23.21 9.02 1.41
N LYS A 88 23.12 7.68 1.37
CA LYS A 88 23.20 6.79 2.53
C LYS A 88 24.30 7.15 3.54
N PRO A 89 25.57 7.35 3.13
CA PRO A 89 26.64 7.66 4.07
C PRO A 89 26.48 8.99 4.81
N GLN A 90 25.64 9.89 4.31
CA GLN A 90 25.41 11.24 4.82
C GLN A 90 24.21 11.32 5.77
N LEU A 91 23.37 10.27 5.82
CA LEU A 91 22.17 10.24 6.64
C LEU A 91 22.51 10.04 8.11
N THR A 92 21.79 10.74 8.98
CA THR A 92 21.78 10.50 10.42
C THR A 92 20.44 9.91 10.84
N VAL A 93 20.40 9.23 11.99
CA VAL A 93 19.17 8.67 12.57
C VAL A 93 18.13 9.77 12.74
N GLU A 94 18.52 10.90 13.34
CA GLU A 94 17.63 12.01 13.64
C GLU A 94 17.00 12.62 12.38
N ALA A 95 17.78 12.79 11.29
CA ALA A 95 17.27 13.35 10.06
C ALA A 95 16.29 12.39 9.34
N MET A 96 16.50 11.09 9.45
CA MET A 96 15.59 10.08 8.91
C MET A 96 14.30 10.04 9.73
N VAL A 97 14.40 10.02 11.05
CA VAL A 97 13.24 10.05 11.98
C VAL A 97 12.39 11.30 11.72
N GLU A 98 13.01 12.49 11.63
CA GLU A 98 12.27 13.73 11.36
C GLU A 98 11.47 13.67 10.06
N ARG A 99 12.08 13.22 8.94
CA ARG A 99 11.38 13.10 7.65
C ARG A 99 10.26 12.08 7.72
N ALA A 100 10.51 10.92 8.30
CA ALA A 100 9.53 9.85 8.44
C ALA A 100 8.33 10.27 9.30
N LEU A 101 8.54 10.94 10.42
CA LEU A 101 7.44 11.45 11.26
C LEU A 101 6.61 12.51 10.52
N ARG A 102 7.23 13.43 9.78
CA ARG A 102 6.50 14.40 8.93
C ARG A 102 5.66 13.71 7.87
N TYR A 103 6.15 12.60 7.28
CA TYR A 103 5.36 11.82 6.35
C TYR A 103 4.20 11.10 7.06
N CYS A 104 4.41 10.53 8.25
CA CYS A 104 3.36 9.91 9.05
C CYS A 104 2.23 10.90 9.40
N ASP A 105 2.56 12.14 9.74
CA ASP A 105 1.57 13.20 9.97
C ASP A 105 0.70 13.44 8.72
N LEU A 106 1.34 13.52 7.54
CA LEU A 106 0.62 13.64 6.28
C LEU A 106 -0.27 12.41 6.03
N ALA A 107 0.27 11.20 6.19
CA ALA A 107 -0.42 9.94 5.96
C ALA A 107 -1.71 9.81 6.80
N VAL A 108 -1.65 10.15 8.09
CA VAL A 108 -2.83 10.15 8.97
C VAL A 108 -3.93 11.07 8.44
N THR A 109 -3.59 12.27 7.97
CA THR A 109 -4.60 13.19 7.39
C THR A 109 -5.22 12.65 6.11
N ARG A 110 -4.56 11.69 5.44
CA ARG A 110 -5.06 10.97 4.26
C ARG A 110 -5.82 9.68 4.62
N GLY A 111 -6.00 9.40 5.92
CA GLY A 111 -6.68 8.19 6.38
C GLY A 111 -5.85 6.91 6.20
N LEU A 112 -4.54 7.03 5.99
CA LEU A 112 -3.58 5.95 5.89
C LEU A 112 -3.07 5.62 7.30
N LEU A 113 -3.49 4.48 7.85
CA LEU A 113 -3.19 4.10 9.24
C LEU A 113 -2.38 2.80 9.36
N SER A 114 -2.02 2.17 8.24
CA SER A 114 -1.14 0.99 8.25
C SER A 114 -0.22 1.04 7.04
N ILE A 115 1.08 0.86 7.27
CA ILE A 115 2.13 0.98 6.25
C ILE A 115 3.11 -0.17 6.41
N ARG A 116 3.44 -0.85 5.31
CA ARG A 116 4.60 -1.74 5.23
C ARG A 116 5.74 -1.00 4.55
N SER A 117 6.83 -0.74 5.28
CA SER A 117 7.99 -0.02 4.77
C SER A 117 9.19 -0.93 4.58
N HIS A 118 9.77 -0.90 3.40
CA HIS A 118 11.08 -1.50 3.12
C HIS A 118 12.17 -0.60 3.69
N VAL A 119 13.07 -1.18 4.48
CA VAL A 119 14.15 -0.48 5.20
C VAL A 119 15.46 -0.98 4.66
N ASP A 120 16.26 -0.12 4.05
CA ASP A 120 17.56 -0.50 3.51
C ASP A 120 18.51 -0.96 4.62
N VAL A 121 18.90 -2.24 4.57
CA VAL A 121 19.85 -2.86 5.50
C VAL A 121 21.23 -3.09 4.87
N SER A 122 21.53 -2.45 3.75
CA SER A 122 22.84 -2.58 3.08
C SER A 122 23.94 -1.72 3.73
N ASP A 123 23.61 -0.80 4.63
CA ASP A 123 24.58 -0.03 5.41
C ASP A 123 25.11 -0.87 6.60
N PRO A 124 26.42 -1.10 6.74
CA PRO A 124 27.00 -1.86 7.84
C PRO A 124 26.66 -1.34 9.23
N THR A 125 26.32 -0.07 9.37
CA THR A 125 25.91 0.52 10.64
C THR A 125 24.48 0.22 11.03
N LEU A 126 23.59 -0.15 10.07
CA LEU A 126 22.16 -0.35 10.24
C LEU A 126 21.41 0.86 10.81
N ARG A 127 21.91 2.08 10.56
CA ARG A 127 21.26 3.34 11.01
C ARG A 127 19.83 3.50 10.49
N THR A 128 19.55 3.04 9.27
CA THR A 128 18.20 3.04 8.71
C THR A 128 17.26 2.17 9.51
N ALA A 129 17.69 0.98 9.92
CA ALA A 129 16.92 0.09 10.78
C ALA A 129 16.67 0.72 12.16
N GLU A 130 17.69 1.30 12.77
CA GLU A 130 17.58 2.03 14.06
C GLU A 130 16.55 3.16 13.96
N ALA A 131 16.67 4.02 12.94
CA ALA A 131 15.75 5.14 12.72
C ALA A 131 14.30 4.67 12.51
N MET A 132 14.08 3.64 11.72
CA MET A 132 12.73 3.16 11.42
C MET A 132 12.09 2.42 12.60
N ILE A 133 12.87 1.78 13.46
CA ILE A 133 12.38 1.21 14.73
C ILE A 133 11.91 2.34 15.65
N GLU A 134 12.68 3.42 15.80
CA GLU A 134 12.28 4.60 16.58
C GLU A 134 11.00 5.23 16.03
N VAL A 135 10.88 5.36 14.70
CA VAL A 135 9.66 5.85 14.05
C VAL A 135 8.48 4.95 14.38
N ARG A 136 8.62 3.61 14.22
CA ARG A 136 7.57 2.63 14.52
C ARG A 136 7.05 2.77 15.95
N GLU A 137 7.94 2.89 16.92
CA GLU A 137 7.59 3.06 18.33
C GLU A 137 6.85 4.39 18.57
N THR A 138 7.32 5.47 17.93
CA THR A 138 6.73 6.80 18.07
C THR A 138 5.33 6.88 17.48
N VAL A 139 5.10 6.27 16.28
CA VAL A 139 3.82 6.35 15.58
C VAL A 139 2.81 5.26 15.99
N ALA A 140 3.21 4.26 16.80
CA ALA A 140 2.36 3.14 17.21
C ALA A 140 0.97 3.54 17.76
N PRO A 141 0.79 4.69 18.44
CA PRO A 141 -0.54 5.13 18.87
C PRO A 141 -1.52 5.41 17.74
N TYR A 142 -1.03 5.71 16.51
CA TYR A 142 -1.89 6.15 15.40
C TYR A 142 -1.59 5.51 14.04
N ILE A 143 -0.43 4.87 13.83
CA ILE A 143 -0.11 4.08 12.63
C ILE A 143 0.45 2.72 13.02
N ASP A 144 -0.01 1.64 12.35
CA ASP A 144 0.66 0.34 12.37
C ASP A 144 1.76 0.35 11.29
N LEU A 145 3.03 0.33 11.70
CA LEU A 145 4.18 0.32 10.81
C LEU A 145 4.87 -1.04 10.85
N GLN A 146 4.84 -1.79 9.74
CA GLN A 146 5.64 -2.99 9.54
C GLN A 146 6.96 -2.65 8.84
N LEU A 147 8.07 -3.22 9.31
CA LEU A 147 9.40 -2.98 8.78
C LEU A 147 9.94 -4.22 8.07
N VAL A 148 10.28 -4.07 6.80
CA VAL A 148 10.87 -5.11 5.97
C VAL A 148 12.39 -4.93 5.96
N ALA A 149 13.16 -5.93 6.35
CA ALA A 149 14.62 -5.92 6.20
C ALA A 149 14.95 -6.07 4.71
N PHE A 150 15.34 -4.97 4.05
CA PHE A 150 15.50 -4.87 2.62
C PHE A 150 16.95 -4.66 2.20
N PRO A 151 17.62 -5.66 1.62
CA PRO A 151 18.99 -5.53 1.13
C PRO A 151 18.99 -4.82 -0.24
N GLN A 152 18.88 -3.50 -0.24
CA GLN A 152 18.75 -2.65 -1.44
C GLN A 152 19.83 -2.91 -2.49
N ASP A 153 21.06 -3.22 -2.05
CA ASP A 153 22.20 -3.45 -2.95
C ASP A 153 22.34 -4.92 -3.39
N GLY A 154 21.36 -5.79 -3.07
CA GLY A 154 21.32 -7.22 -3.33
C GLY A 154 21.77 -8.07 -2.13
N TYR A 155 21.12 -9.21 -1.92
CA TYR A 155 21.39 -10.11 -0.79
C TYR A 155 22.68 -10.91 -0.97
N LEU A 156 22.94 -11.41 -2.19
CA LEU A 156 24.17 -12.12 -2.54
C LEU A 156 25.20 -11.20 -3.19
N ARG A 157 24.74 -10.15 -3.88
CA ARG A 157 25.59 -9.21 -4.59
C ARG A 157 26.39 -8.30 -3.66
N ALA A 158 25.76 -7.78 -2.59
CA ALA A 158 26.40 -6.83 -1.70
C ALA A 158 27.25 -7.54 -0.64
N PRO A 159 28.51 -7.10 -0.44
CA PRO A 159 29.37 -7.67 0.61
C PRO A 159 28.74 -7.52 2.00
N GLY A 160 28.67 -8.61 2.78
CA GLY A 160 28.17 -8.60 4.15
C GLY A 160 26.65 -8.55 4.28
N ALA A 161 25.88 -8.53 3.17
CA ALA A 161 24.42 -8.41 3.23
C ALA A 161 23.75 -9.58 3.95
N VAL A 162 24.31 -10.77 3.91
CA VAL A 162 23.82 -11.96 4.64
C VAL A 162 23.82 -11.72 6.15
N GLU A 163 24.96 -11.29 6.70
CA GLU A 163 25.11 -10.98 8.12
C GLU A 163 24.31 -9.75 8.53
N LEU A 164 24.17 -8.76 7.65
CA LEU A 164 23.38 -7.56 7.90
C LEU A 164 21.89 -7.88 7.95
N MET A 165 21.40 -8.78 7.09
CA MET A 165 20.01 -9.28 7.13
C MET A 165 19.71 -9.91 8.49
N ASP A 166 20.54 -10.84 8.96
CA ASP A 166 20.33 -11.50 10.24
C ASP A 166 20.35 -10.52 11.40
N ARG A 167 21.30 -9.58 11.41
CA ARG A 167 21.39 -8.53 12.45
C ARG A 167 20.16 -7.62 12.43
N ALA A 168 19.69 -7.21 11.26
CA ALA A 168 18.49 -6.36 11.14
C ALA A 168 17.23 -7.07 11.66
N LEU A 169 17.06 -8.35 11.33
CA LEU A 169 15.96 -9.16 11.87
C LEU A 169 16.09 -9.35 13.40
N ASP A 170 17.30 -9.49 13.93
CA ASP A 170 17.54 -9.59 15.38
C ASP A 170 17.27 -8.25 16.10
N MET A 171 17.38 -7.10 15.41
CA MET A 171 16.94 -5.79 15.92
C MET A 171 15.42 -5.67 15.98
N GLY A 172 14.67 -6.56 15.33
CA GLY A 172 13.21 -6.60 15.38
C GLY A 172 12.51 -6.05 14.15
N LEU A 173 13.13 -6.13 12.97
CA LEU A 173 12.40 -5.94 11.72
C LEU A 173 11.48 -7.14 11.49
N ASP A 174 10.28 -6.87 10.93
CA ASP A 174 9.14 -7.80 10.99
C ASP A 174 9.05 -8.76 9.80
N VAL A 175 9.67 -8.42 8.67
CA VAL A 175 9.48 -9.09 7.38
C VAL A 175 10.82 -9.25 6.68
N VAL A 176 11.03 -10.40 6.02
CA VAL A 176 12.23 -10.67 5.20
C VAL A 176 12.02 -10.07 3.81
N GLY A 177 12.86 -9.13 3.42
CA GLY A 177 12.89 -8.49 2.11
C GLY A 177 13.95 -9.05 1.17
N GLY A 178 13.93 -8.60 -0.08
CA GLY A 178 14.93 -8.95 -1.09
C GLY A 178 14.67 -8.28 -2.43
N ILE A 179 15.66 -8.35 -3.32
CA ILE A 179 15.62 -7.76 -4.67
C ILE A 179 16.29 -8.70 -5.67
N PRO A 180 15.69 -9.88 -5.97
CA PRO A 180 16.36 -10.94 -6.74
C PRO A 180 16.72 -10.53 -8.16
N HIS A 181 15.98 -9.65 -8.81
CA HIS A 181 16.29 -9.16 -10.15
C HIS A 181 17.49 -8.20 -10.19
N PHE A 182 17.97 -7.73 -9.04
CA PHE A 182 19.17 -6.90 -8.92
C PHE A 182 20.43 -7.69 -8.56
N GLU A 183 20.33 -8.98 -8.32
CA GLU A 183 21.51 -9.86 -8.21
C GLU A 183 22.27 -9.90 -9.54
N ARG A 184 23.50 -10.38 -9.55
CA ARG A 184 24.36 -10.34 -10.75
C ARG A 184 23.86 -11.23 -11.88
N THR A 185 23.24 -12.34 -11.54
CA THR A 185 22.73 -13.33 -12.48
C THR A 185 21.35 -13.82 -12.09
N MET A 186 20.60 -14.36 -13.06
CA MET A 186 19.31 -15.00 -12.80
C MET A 186 19.45 -16.19 -11.82
N GLY A 187 20.56 -16.91 -11.85
CA GLY A 187 20.85 -17.98 -10.89
C GLY A 187 21.01 -17.47 -9.47
N GLU A 188 21.82 -16.43 -9.27
CA GLU A 188 21.97 -15.78 -7.95
C GLU A 188 20.64 -15.20 -7.46
N GLY A 189 19.82 -14.60 -8.35
CA GLY A 189 18.48 -14.17 -8.00
C GLY A 189 17.59 -15.29 -7.47
N ALA A 190 17.61 -16.45 -8.11
CA ALA A 190 16.88 -17.63 -7.63
C ALA A 190 17.44 -18.18 -6.31
N GLU A 191 18.76 -18.16 -6.14
CA GLU A 191 19.43 -18.56 -4.89
C GLU A 191 19.08 -17.60 -3.74
N SER A 192 19.05 -16.29 -3.99
CA SER A 192 18.66 -15.30 -2.98
C SER A 192 17.21 -15.52 -2.53
N VAL A 193 16.27 -15.76 -3.46
CA VAL A 193 14.87 -16.09 -3.12
C VAL A 193 14.81 -17.34 -2.22
N ALA A 194 15.53 -18.40 -2.57
CA ALA A 194 15.52 -19.64 -1.78
C ALA A 194 16.07 -19.41 -0.36
N ALA A 195 17.16 -18.65 -0.23
CA ALA A 195 17.76 -18.32 1.06
C ALA A 195 16.82 -17.47 1.93
N LEU A 196 16.19 -16.42 1.36
CA LEU A 196 15.28 -15.52 2.06
C LEU A 196 13.99 -16.22 2.53
N CYS A 197 13.41 -17.09 1.69
CA CYS A 197 12.26 -17.90 2.10
C CYS A 197 12.63 -18.88 3.23
N ARG A 198 13.82 -19.48 3.20
CA ARG A 198 14.31 -20.34 4.30
C ARG A 198 14.46 -19.55 5.60
N ILE A 199 15.10 -18.36 5.58
CA ILE A 199 15.24 -17.50 6.75
C ILE A 199 13.85 -17.15 7.34
N ALA A 200 12.90 -16.77 6.49
CA ALA A 200 11.54 -16.45 6.95
C ALA A 200 10.86 -17.67 7.59
N ALA A 201 11.01 -18.86 7.02
CA ALA A 201 10.44 -20.09 7.58
C ALA A 201 11.07 -20.45 8.94
N GLU A 202 12.39 -20.38 9.06
CA GLU A 202 13.13 -20.66 10.30
C GLU A 202 12.79 -19.69 11.43
N ARG A 203 12.54 -18.40 11.09
CA ARG A 203 12.21 -17.35 12.06
C ARG A 203 10.69 -17.14 12.26
N GLY A 204 9.84 -17.84 11.51
CA GLY A 204 8.38 -17.67 11.56
C GLY A 204 7.88 -16.34 11.00
N LEU A 205 8.67 -15.67 10.15
CA LEU A 205 8.41 -14.35 9.60
C LEU A 205 7.64 -14.41 8.26
N ARG A 206 7.20 -13.25 7.78
CA ARG A 206 6.67 -13.02 6.43
C ARG A 206 7.80 -12.71 5.46
N VAL A 207 7.49 -12.80 4.16
CA VAL A 207 8.39 -12.41 3.06
C VAL A 207 7.72 -11.34 2.21
N ASP A 208 8.49 -10.32 1.79
CA ASP A 208 8.06 -9.35 0.79
C ASP A 208 9.27 -8.95 -0.07
N LEU A 209 9.30 -9.42 -1.31
CA LEU A 209 10.42 -9.17 -2.21
C LEU A 209 10.05 -8.15 -3.28
N HIS A 210 10.96 -7.18 -3.56
CA HIS A 210 10.96 -6.45 -4.84
C HIS A 210 11.23 -7.50 -5.93
N CYS A 211 10.16 -8.09 -6.45
CA CYS A 211 10.27 -9.24 -7.32
C CYS A 211 10.03 -8.84 -8.77
N ASP A 212 11.05 -9.08 -9.61
CA ASP A 212 10.94 -8.87 -11.05
C ASP A 212 10.48 -7.44 -11.45
N GLU A 213 11.00 -6.41 -10.77
CA GLU A 213 10.83 -5.01 -11.14
C GLU A 213 11.72 -4.67 -12.34
N SER A 214 11.34 -5.20 -13.47
CA SER A 214 12.11 -5.14 -14.73
C SER A 214 11.18 -5.18 -15.92
N ASP A 215 11.64 -4.62 -17.05
CA ASP A 215 11.01 -4.77 -18.35
C ASP A 215 11.35 -6.10 -19.05
N ASP A 216 12.33 -6.85 -18.52
CA ASP A 216 12.78 -8.11 -19.10
C ASP A 216 11.82 -9.26 -18.80
N PRO A 217 11.14 -9.86 -19.81
CA PRO A 217 10.22 -10.98 -19.61
C PRO A 217 10.92 -12.25 -19.13
N MET A 218 12.24 -12.31 -19.17
CA MET A 218 13.04 -13.43 -18.64
C MET A 218 13.33 -13.30 -17.15
N SER A 219 13.08 -12.13 -16.52
CA SER A 219 13.08 -12.00 -15.08
C SER A 219 11.85 -12.71 -14.51
N ARG A 220 12.07 -13.91 -13.92
CA ARG A 220 11.03 -14.87 -13.54
C ARG A 220 11.24 -15.41 -12.13
N HIS A 221 11.77 -14.57 -11.23
CA HIS A 221 12.01 -14.96 -9.84
C HIS A 221 10.73 -15.22 -9.07
N VAL A 222 9.59 -14.67 -9.53
CA VAL A 222 8.26 -14.98 -8.99
C VAL A 222 7.90 -16.47 -9.10
N GLU A 223 8.37 -17.18 -10.14
CA GLU A 223 8.21 -18.64 -10.24
C GLU A 223 8.99 -19.36 -9.14
N THR A 224 10.24 -18.91 -8.89
CA THR A 224 11.05 -19.41 -7.77
C THR A 224 10.39 -19.08 -6.44
N LEU A 225 9.88 -17.87 -6.27
CA LEU A 225 9.19 -17.45 -5.05
C LEU A 225 7.97 -18.34 -4.76
N ALA A 226 7.18 -18.67 -5.77
CA ALA A 226 6.04 -19.56 -5.61
C ALA A 226 6.49 -20.98 -5.19
N ARG A 227 7.51 -21.52 -5.85
CA ARG A 227 8.09 -22.83 -5.49
C ARG A 227 8.60 -22.86 -4.05
N GLU A 228 9.39 -21.87 -3.63
CA GLU A 228 9.97 -21.84 -2.28
C GLU A 228 8.89 -21.56 -1.21
N THR A 229 7.85 -20.79 -1.54
CA THR A 229 6.67 -20.62 -0.68
C THR A 229 6.01 -21.95 -0.37
N LEU A 230 5.73 -22.76 -1.39
CA LEU A 230 5.16 -24.11 -1.23
C LEU A 230 6.11 -25.04 -0.46
N ARG A 231 7.40 -25.02 -0.81
CA ARG A 231 8.42 -25.87 -0.19
C ARG A 231 8.55 -25.64 1.32
N HIS A 232 8.41 -24.39 1.77
CA HIS A 232 8.60 -23.98 3.16
C HIS A 232 7.30 -23.79 3.95
N GLY A 233 6.11 -24.06 3.35
CA GLY A 233 4.83 -23.89 4.01
C GLY A 233 4.54 -22.43 4.37
N LEU A 234 4.90 -21.49 3.50
CA LEU A 234 4.76 -20.05 3.71
C LEU A 234 3.50 -19.45 3.07
N GLN A 235 2.54 -20.30 2.62
CA GLN A 235 1.31 -19.84 1.97
C GLN A 235 0.59 -18.77 2.81
N GLY A 236 0.11 -17.72 2.15
CA GLY A 236 -0.54 -16.57 2.79
C GLY A 236 0.39 -15.65 3.58
N ARG A 237 1.72 -15.93 3.60
CA ARG A 237 2.75 -15.10 4.29
C ARG A 237 3.76 -14.47 3.35
N VAL A 238 3.60 -14.62 2.03
CA VAL A 238 4.55 -14.17 1.02
C VAL A 238 3.90 -13.15 0.10
N ALA A 239 4.60 -12.05 -0.16
CA ALA A 239 4.26 -11.07 -1.16
C ALA A 239 5.38 -10.96 -2.21
N GLY A 240 4.98 -10.78 -3.47
CA GLY A 240 5.84 -10.32 -4.55
C GLY A 240 5.44 -8.90 -4.93
N SER A 241 6.33 -7.96 -4.68
CA SER A 241 6.10 -6.55 -5.01
C SER A 241 6.59 -6.22 -6.41
N HIS A 242 5.93 -5.29 -7.09
CA HIS A 242 6.10 -4.83 -8.47
C HIS A 242 5.65 -5.86 -9.52
N LEU A 243 6.34 -6.97 -9.68
CA LEU A 243 6.08 -8.03 -10.67
C LEU A 243 5.95 -7.49 -12.11
N THR A 244 6.66 -6.40 -12.43
CA THR A 244 6.47 -5.68 -13.70
C THR A 244 6.91 -6.47 -14.92
N SER A 245 7.88 -7.40 -14.80
CA SER A 245 8.28 -8.28 -15.89
C SER A 245 7.12 -9.10 -16.46
N MET A 246 6.10 -9.41 -15.64
CA MET A 246 4.91 -10.15 -16.06
C MET A 246 4.12 -9.42 -17.16
N HIS A 247 4.19 -8.08 -17.20
CA HIS A 247 3.59 -7.30 -18.30
C HIS A 247 4.13 -7.70 -19.68
N SER A 248 5.39 -8.10 -19.74
CA SER A 248 6.09 -8.45 -20.98
C SER A 248 6.20 -9.95 -21.22
N MET A 249 5.79 -10.79 -20.25
CA MET A 249 5.84 -12.25 -20.39
C MET A 249 4.84 -12.76 -21.45
N ASP A 250 5.19 -13.86 -22.09
CA ASP A 250 4.31 -14.57 -23.02
C ASP A 250 3.06 -15.10 -22.32
N ASN A 251 1.91 -15.02 -22.99
CA ASN A 251 0.62 -15.42 -22.43
C ASN A 251 0.56 -16.91 -22.07
N TYR A 252 1.22 -17.78 -22.85
CA TYR A 252 1.28 -19.21 -22.53
C TYR A 252 2.04 -19.46 -21.22
N TYR A 253 3.18 -18.79 -21.03
CA TYR A 253 3.92 -18.90 -19.77
C TYR A 253 3.11 -18.38 -18.58
N VAL A 254 2.45 -17.23 -18.73
CA VAL A 254 1.60 -16.64 -17.69
C VAL A 254 0.42 -17.55 -17.32
N SER A 255 -0.17 -18.27 -18.30
CA SER A 255 -1.25 -19.23 -18.02
C SER A 255 -0.82 -20.41 -17.14
N LYS A 256 0.48 -20.72 -17.10
CA LYS A 256 1.11 -21.69 -16.17
C LYS A 256 1.47 -21.07 -14.82
N LEU A 257 1.95 -19.83 -14.85
CA LEU A 257 2.47 -19.14 -13.67
C LEU A 257 1.36 -18.76 -12.70
N LEU A 258 0.23 -18.22 -13.19
CA LEU A 258 -0.87 -17.76 -12.34
C LEU A 258 -1.45 -18.87 -11.44
N PRO A 259 -1.75 -20.09 -11.93
CA PRO A 259 -2.18 -21.18 -11.05
C PRO A 259 -1.15 -21.53 -9.98
N LEU A 260 0.16 -21.52 -10.30
CA LEU A 260 1.22 -21.78 -9.34
C LEU A 260 1.29 -20.69 -8.25
N MET A 261 1.16 -19.41 -8.63
CA MET A 261 1.11 -18.31 -7.68
C MET A 261 -0.14 -18.40 -6.77
N ALA A 262 -1.28 -18.80 -7.34
CA ALA A 262 -2.52 -18.99 -6.58
C ALA A 262 -2.41 -20.16 -5.59
N GLU A 263 -1.84 -21.29 -5.99
CA GLU A 263 -1.56 -22.44 -5.10
C GLU A 263 -0.61 -22.04 -3.95
N ALA A 264 0.39 -21.20 -4.25
CA ALA A 264 1.31 -20.67 -3.26
C ALA A 264 0.70 -19.55 -2.40
N GLU A 265 -0.53 -19.10 -2.66
CA GLU A 265 -1.18 -17.98 -1.98
C GLU A 265 -0.30 -16.71 -1.90
N ILE A 266 0.42 -16.42 -2.99
CA ILE A 266 1.26 -15.21 -3.05
C ILE A 266 0.35 -13.99 -3.19
N ALA A 267 0.57 -12.98 -2.34
CA ALA A 267 0.02 -11.66 -2.57
C ALA A 267 0.86 -10.92 -3.62
N ALA A 268 0.20 -10.33 -4.62
CA ALA A 268 0.85 -9.48 -5.60
C ALA A 268 0.66 -8.01 -5.20
N ILE A 269 1.76 -7.28 -4.99
CA ILE A 269 1.71 -5.86 -4.65
C ILE A 269 2.19 -5.05 -5.86
N ALA A 270 1.26 -4.37 -6.52
CA ALA A 270 1.59 -3.46 -7.61
C ALA A 270 1.74 -2.03 -7.09
N ASN A 271 2.66 -1.27 -7.70
CA ASN A 271 2.95 0.11 -7.32
C ASN A 271 2.69 1.05 -8.50
N PRO A 272 1.41 1.38 -8.80
CA PRO A 272 1.03 2.01 -10.07
C PRO A 272 1.79 3.30 -10.39
N LEU A 273 1.98 4.18 -9.42
CA LEU A 273 2.62 5.47 -9.61
C LEU A 273 4.09 5.32 -10.00
N ILE A 274 4.82 4.47 -9.30
CA ILE A 274 6.25 4.27 -9.54
C ILE A 274 6.50 3.37 -10.75
N ASN A 275 5.73 2.30 -10.92
CA ASN A 275 5.95 1.35 -12.02
C ASN A 275 5.79 2.02 -13.40
N ILE A 276 4.75 2.84 -13.62
CA ILE A 276 4.58 3.55 -14.89
C ILE A 276 5.62 4.64 -15.12
N THR A 277 6.27 5.10 -14.06
CA THR A 277 7.32 6.11 -14.11
C THR A 277 8.66 5.48 -14.47
N LEU A 278 9.00 4.33 -13.89
CA LEU A 278 10.29 3.67 -14.04
C LEU A 278 10.35 2.66 -15.19
N GLN A 279 9.24 1.99 -15.51
CA GLN A 279 9.22 0.99 -16.57
C GLN A 279 9.07 1.60 -17.98
N GLY A 280 9.41 0.83 -19.02
CA GLY A 280 9.32 1.28 -20.42
C GLY A 280 10.33 2.35 -20.81
N ARG A 281 11.39 2.57 -20.04
CA ARG A 281 12.41 3.60 -20.33
C ARG A 281 13.25 3.28 -21.56
N HIS A 282 13.41 2.01 -21.88
CA HIS A 282 14.10 1.55 -23.09
C HIS A 282 13.17 1.44 -24.30
N ASP A 283 11.85 1.55 -24.13
CA ASP A 283 10.91 1.50 -25.24
C ASP A 283 10.96 2.78 -26.08
N THR A 284 10.79 2.63 -27.39
CA THR A 284 10.52 3.74 -28.31
C THR A 284 9.02 3.99 -28.41
N TYR A 285 8.34 3.45 -29.41
CA TYR A 285 6.87 3.46 -29.56
C TYR A 285 6.42 2.16 -30.21
N PRO A 286 5.28 1.57 -29.77
CA PRO A 286 4.48 1.95 -28.61
C PRO A 286 5.20 1.67 -27.27
N LYS A 287 5.01 2.56 -26.29
CA LYS A 287 5.51 2.32 -24.93
C LYS A 287 4.58 1.38 -24.17
N ARG A 288 5.17 0.44 -23.40
CA ARG A 288 4.41 -0.41 -22.48
C ARG A 288 3.85 0.42 -21.32
N ARG A 289 2.80 -0.08 -20.66
CA ARG A 289 2.21 0.61 -19.50
C ARG A 289 3.03 0.46 -18.22
N GLY A 290 3.88 -0.56 -18.13
CA GLY A 290 4.79 -0.78 -17.02
C GLY A 290 4.17 -1.35 -15.74
N LEU A 291 2.86 -1.60 -15.69
CA LEU A 291 2.19 -2.24 -14.57
C LEU A 291 2.06 -3.74 -14.80
N THR A 292 2.15 -4.54 -13.75
CA THR A 292 1.90 -5.99 -13.79
C THR A 292 0.46 -6.33 -14.20
N ARG A 293 0.15 -7.61 -14.39
CA ARG A 293 -1.15 -8.11 -14.93
C ARG A 293 -2.24 -8.16 -13.85
N VAL A 294 -2.61 -7.01 -13.30
CA VAL A 294 -3.58 -6.89 -12.20
C VAL A 294 -4.91 -7.62 -12.49
N PRO A 295 -5.62 -7.37 -13.63
CA PRO A 295 -6.89 -8.03 -13.87
C PRO A 295 -6.80 -9.56 -13.94
N GLU A 296 -5.77 -10.08 -14.62
CA GLU A 296 -5.58 -11.53 -14.76
C GLU A 296 -5.22 -12.20 -13.43
N MET A 297 -4.44 -11.53 -12.57
CA MET A 297 -4.13 -12.01 -11.23
C MET A 297 -5.38 -12.07 -10.36
N MET A 298 -6.20 -11.02 -10.36
CA MET A 298 -7.47 -10.98 -9.61
C MET A 298 -8.43 -12.06 -10.10
N ALA A 299 -8.56 -12.22 -11.43
CA ALA A 299 -9.37 -13.28 -12.04
C ALA A 299 -8.89 -14.69 -11.70
N ALA A 300 -7.58 -14.87 -11.45
CA ALA A 300 -7.00 -16.13 -10.98
C ALA A 300 -7.14 -16.33 -9.46
N GLY A 301 -7.78 -15.41 -8.73
CA GLY A 301 -8.03 -15.49 -7.30
C GLY A 301 -6.86 -15.05 -6.41
N LEU A 302 -5.82 -14.43 -6.97
CA LEU A 302 -4.73 -13.89 -6.18
C LEU A 302 -5.19 -12.66 -5.38
N THR A 303 -4.63 -12.48 -4.20
CA THR A 303 -4.74 -11.22 -3.46
C THR A 303 -3.86 -10.19 -4.14
N VAL A 304 -4.47 -9.16 -4.75
CA VAL A 304 -3.75 -8.04 -5.34
C VAL A 304 -3.93 -6.81 -4.47
N ALA A 305 -2.83 -6.18 -4.10
CA ALA A 305 -2.78 -4.93 -3.34
C ALA A 305 -2.00 -3.87 -4.10
N PHE A 306 -2.20 -2.60 -3.75
CA PHE A 306 -1.41 -1.50 -4.27
C PHE A 306 -0.60 -0.83 -3.16
N GLY A 307 0.63 -0.42 -3.51
CA GLY A 307 1.50 0.40 -2.69
C GLY A 307 1.75 1.75 -3.34
N HIS A 308 2.09 2.75 -2.51
CA HIS A 308 2.53 4.06 -2.99
C HIS A 308 3.99 4.02 -3.44
N ASP A 309 4.78 3.17 -2.75
CA ASP A 309 6.20 2.95 -2.93
C ASP A 309 7.05 4.16 -2.46
N CYS A 310 6.97 5.26 -3.19
CA CYS A 310 7.85 6.41 -3.05
C CYS A 310 7.07 7.71 -2.93
N VAL A 311 7.55 8.64 -2.09
CA VAL A 311 7.04 10.02 -1.98
C VAL A 311 8.20 10.99 -1.84
N MET A 312 8.41 11.84 -2.85
CA MET A 312 9.43 12.88 -2.87
C MET A 312 10.82 12.36 -2.47
N ASP A 313 11.30 11.36 -3.17
CA ASP A 313 12.56 10.67 -2.93
C ASP A 313 13.42 10.55 -4.20
N PRO A 314 14.57 9.84 -4.19
CA PRO A 314 15.44 9.69 -5.35
C PRO A 314 14.80 9.03 -6.58
N TRP A 315 13.75 8.21 -6.40
CA TRP A 315 13.09 7.48 -7.49
C TRP A 315 11.84 8.18 -8.01
N TYR A 316 11.12 8.90 -7.13
CA TYR A 316 9.84 9.51 -7.47
C TYR A 316 9.69 10.92 -6.87
N PRO A 317 9.71 11.98 -7.72
CA PRO A 317 9.69 13.38 -7.24
C PRO A 317 8.29 13.87 -6.83
N LEU A 318 7.27 13.03 -6.95
CA LEU A 318 5.87 13.35 -6.68
C LEU A 318 5.35 12.53 -5.50
N GLY A 319 4.04 12.37 -5.43
CA GLY A 319 3.37 11.60 -4.39
C GLY A 319 2.86 12.46 -3.23
N SER A 320 1.83 11.98 -2.59
CA SER A 320 1.11 12.74 -1.57
C SER A 320 0.68 11.90 -0.35
N GLY A 321 1.11 10.63 -0.27
CA GLY A 321 0.65 9.69 0.76
C GLY A 321 -0.84 9.35 0.65
N ASP A 322 -1.46 9.61 -0.51
CA ASP A 322 -2.89 9.41 -0.75
C ASP A 322 -3.16 8.09 -1.51
N MET A 323 -3.66 7.08 -0.82
CA MET A 323 -3.97 5.79 -1.44
C MET A 323 -5.12 5.85 -2.46
N LEU A 324 -5.98 6.89 -2.43
CA LEU A 324 -6.96 7.11 -3.51
C LEU A 324 -6.31 7.64 -4.80
N GLU A 325 -5.17 8.34 -4.70
CA GLU A 325 -4.34 8.69 -5.85
C GLU A 325 -3.74 7.44 -6.49
N VAL A 326 -3.20 6.55 -5.67
CA VAL A 326 -2.66 5.24 -6.09
C VAL A 326 -3.73 4.40 -6.76
N ALA A 327 -4.92 4.28 -6.13
CA ALA A 327 -6.07 3.56 -6.68
C ALA A 327 -6.53 4.15 -8.02
N SER A 328 -6.62 5.48 -8.12
CA SER A 328 -7.00 6.17 -9.37
C SER A 328 -6.01 5.87 -10.50
N MET A 329 -4.71 5.91 -10.24
CA MET A 329 -3.69 5.57 -11.23
C MET A 329 -3.78 4.09 -11.63
N GLY A 330 -3.86 3.19 -10.66
CA GLY A 330 -3.99 1.75 -10.90
C GLY A 330 -5.21 1.41 -11.77
N LEU A 331 -6.36 2.01 -11.47
CA LEU A 331 -7.60 1.89 -12.24
C LEU A 331 -7.38 2.22 -13.72
N HIS A 332 -6.73 3.35 -14.00
CA HIS A 332 -6.51 3.80 -15.39
C HIS A 332 -5.48 2.92 -16.11
N VAL A 333 -4.37 2.60 -15.46
CA VAL A 333 -3.29 1.81 -16.07
C VAL A 333 -3.71 0.37 -16.30
N ALA A 334 -4.41 -0.25 -15.35
CA ALA A 334 -4.95 -1.61 -15.47
C ALA A 334 -6.24 -1.68 -16.33
N GLN A 335 -6.80 -0.52 -16.74
CA GLN A 335 -8.06 -0.43 -17.51
C GLN A 335 -9.27 -1.07 -16.81
N MET A 336 -9.34 -0.95 -15.47
CA MET A 336 -10.41 -1.50 -14.64
C MET A 336 -11.55 -0.50 -14.47
N THR A 337 -12.11 0.00 -15.59
CA THR A 337 -13.16 1.05 -15.59
C THR A 337 -14.58 0.51 -15.62
N SER A 338 -14.78 -0.80 -15.56
CA SER A 338 -16.10 -1.38 -15.31
C SER A 338 -16.55 -1.08 -13.87
N ARG A 339 -17.86 -1.13 -13.61
CA ARG A 339 -18.40 -0.86 -12.27
C ARG A 339 -17.83 -1.80 -11.22
N THR A 340 -17.72 -3.08 -11.53
CA THR A 340 -17.10 -4.10 -10.68
C THR A 340 -15.61 -3.82 -10.51
N GLY A 341 -14.86 -3.62 -11.60
CA GLY A 341 -13.43 -3.35 -11.55
C GLY A 341 -13.07 -2.10 -10.74
N MET A 342 -13.88 -1.02 -10.82
CA MET A 342 -13.65 0.17 -10.02
C MET A 342 -13.81 -0.10 -8.51
N ARG A 343 -14.75 -0.98 -8.10
CA ARG A 343 -14.90 -1.40 -6.69
C ARG A 343 -13.74 -2.28 -6.24
N GLU A 344 -13.35 -3.25 -7.08
CA GLU A 344 -12.21 -4.12 -6.82
C GLU A 344 -10.90 -3.32 -6.65
N VAL A 345 -10.73 -2.23 -7.39
CA VAL A 345 -9.57 -1.33 -7.21
C VAL A 345 -9.60 -0.64 -5.84
N PHE A 346 -10.77 -0.28 -5.30
CA PHE A 346 -10.84 0.26 -3.93
C PHE A 346 -10.36 -0.76 -2.89
N ASP A 347 -10.66 -2.03 -3.10
CA ASP A 347 -10.23 -3.12 -2.22
C ASP A 347 -8.70 -3.28 -2.23
N THR A 348 -8.00 -2.94 -3.33
CA THR A 348 -6.53 -3.04 -3.41
C THR A 348 -5.79 -2.11 -2.46
N VAL A 349 -6.41 -1.05 -1.99
CA VAL A 349 -5.85 -0.06 -1.03
C VAL A 349 -6.51 -0.14 0.34
N THR A 350 -7.37 -1.13 0.56
CA THR A 350 -8.10 -1.38 1.81
C THR A 350 -8.00 -2.86 2.20
N VAL A 351 -9.04 -3.65 2.00
CA VAL A 351 -9.14 -5.02 2.50
C VAL A 351 -8.10 -5.97 1.90
N ASN A 352 -7.79 -5.85 0.61
CA ASN A 352 -6.77 -6.67 -0.02
C ASN A 352 -5.36 -6.30 0.48
N ALA A 353 -5.09 -4.99 0.62
CA ALA A 353 -3.83 -4.52 1.16
C ALA A 353 -3.64 -4.99 2.62
N ALA A 354 -4.68 -4.89 3.44
CA ALA A 354 -4.66 -5.39 4.81
C ALA A 354 -4.39 -6.91 4.86
N LYS A 355 -5.02 -7.70 3.97
CA LYS A 355 -4.79 -9.13 3.85
C LYS A 355 -3.34 -9.43 3.40
N ALA A 356 -2.83 -8.70 2.39
CA ALA A 356 -1.48 -8.90 1.86
C ALA A 356 -0.40 -8.71 2.93
N ILE A 357 -0.55 -7.69 3.79
CA ILE A 357 0.40 -7.44 4.87
C ILE A 357 0.05 -8.18 6.17
N GLY A 358 -1.10 -8.87 6.23
CA GLY A 358 -1.51 -9.71 7.36
C GLY A 358 -1.97 -8.93 8.58
N LEU A 359 -2.71 -7.84 8.39
CA LEU A 359 -3.31 -7.07 9.48
C LEU A 359 -4.43 -7.86 10.17
N GLU A 360 -4.39 -7.89 11.50
CA GLU A 360 -5.42 -8.48 12.32
C GLU A 360 -6.43 -7.42 12.80
N GLY A 361 -7.68 -7.82 12.96
CA GLY A 361 -8.74 -6.94 13.46
C GLY A 361 -9.09 -5.76 12.53
N TYR A 362 -8.72 -5.82 11.26
CA TYR A 362 -9.03 -4.83 10.24
C TYR A 362 -10.43 -5.07 9.64
N GLY A 363 -11.20 -4.01 9.41
CA GLY A 363 -12.51 -4.07 8.79
C GLY A 363 -13.59 -3.33 9.59
N LEU A 364 -14.86 -3.46 9.16
CA LEU A 364 -16.02 -2.83 9.79
C LEU A 364 -16.96 -3.83 10.49
N ALA A 365 -16.54 -5.07 10.70
CA ALA A 365 -17.35 -6.05 11.41
C ALA A 365 -17.23 -5.89 12.94
N PRO A 366 -18.24 -6.33 13.72
CA PRO A 366 -18.11 -6.43 15.17
C PRO A 366 -16.85 -7.20 15.58
N GLY A 367 -16.11 -6.68 16.56
CA GLY A 367 -14.82 -7.22 17.03
C GLY A 367 -13.59 -6.64 16.33
N CYS A 368 -13.72 -6.04 15.14
CA CYS A 368 -12.64 -5.30 14.49
C CYS A 368 -12.24 -4.08 15.33
N HIS A 369 -11.02 -3.61 15.11
CA HIS A 369 -10.60 -2.33 15.66
C HIS A 369 -11.48 -1.20 15.13
N ALA A 370 -11.80 -0.22 15.97
CA ALA A 370 -12.55 0.97 15.57
C ALA A 370 -11.60 1.96 14.87
N ASP A 371 -10.98 1.49 13.80
CA ASP A 371 -10.16 2.25 12.87
C ASP A 371 -10.98 2.48 11.61
N LEU A 372 -11.30 3.73 11.28
CA LEU A 372 -12.18 4.04 10.16
C LEU A 372 -11.99 5.46 9.64
N VAL A 373 -12.47 5.67 8.42
CA VAL A 373 -12.42 6.96 7.74
C VAL A 373 -13.81 7.30 7.21
N ILE A 374 -14.29 8.53 7.47
CA ILE A 374 -15.47 9.10 6.84
C ILE A 374 -15.01 9.92 5.64
N LEU A 375 -15.45 9.55 4.45
CA LEU A 375 -15.09 10.18 3.18
C LEU A 375 -16.24 11.05 2.65
N GLN A 376 -15.92 12.21 2.10
CA GLN A 376 -16.88 13.05 1.36
C GLN A 376 -17.21 12.41 0.01
N ALA A 377 -17.87 11.26 0.04
CA ALA A 377 -18.26 10.47 -1.11
C ALA A 377 -19.45 9.57 -0.75
N SER A 378 -20.26 9.19 -1.75
CA SER A 378 -21.42 8.32 -1.55
C SER A 378 -21.10 6.83 -1.56
N ASP A 379 -19.95 6.44 -2.15
CA ASP A 379 -19.54 5.06 -2.34
C ASP A 379 -18.04 4.98 -2.73
N PRO A 380 -17.44 3.76 -2.81
CA PRO A 380 -16.04 3.58 -3.15
C PRO A 380 -15.61 4.14 -4.51
N VAL A 381 -16.48 4.10 -5.53
CA VAL A 381 -16.17 4.60 -6.87
C VAL A 381 -16.07 6.13 -6.83
N GLU A 382 -17.02 6.79 -6.18
CA GLU A 382 -17.01 8.24 -5.97
C GLU A 382 -15.80 8.66 -5.11
N ALA A 383 -15.41 7.85 -4.14
CA ALA A 383 -14.22 8.11 -3.34
C ALA A 383 -12.97 8.19 -4.22
N ILE A 384 -12.77 7.23 -5.15
CA ILE A 384 -11.65 7.24 -6.10
C ILE A 384 -11.78 8.42 -7.08
N ARG A 385 -12.98 8.61 -7.68
CA ARG A 385 -13.22 9.67 -8.68
C ARG A 385 -12.86 11.05 -8.16
N LEU A 386 -13.24 11.35 -6.93
CA LEU A 386 -13.05 12.66 -6.29
C LEU A 386 -11.71 12.77 -5.56
N ARG A 387 -11.01 11.65 -5.33
CA ARG A 387 -9.95 11.59 -4.29
C ARG A 387 -10.47 12.22 -3.01
N ALA A 388 -11.62 11.68 -2.57
CA ALA A 388 -12.53 12.30 -1.61
C ALA A 388 -11.84 12.79 -0.34
N THR A 389 -12.27 13.95 0.16
CA THR A 389 -11.81 14.52 1.43
C THR A 389 -12.09 13.56 2.58
N ARG A 390 -11.10 13.38 3.46
CA ARG A 390 -11.22 12.62 4.70
C ARG A 390 -11.82 13.51 5.77
N LEU A 391 -13.15 13.47 5.92
CA LEU A 391 -13.86 14.31 6.89
C LEU A 391 -13.47 13.98 8.32
N VAL A 392 -13.36 12.69 8.62
CA VAL A 392 -12.92 12.17 9.93
C VAL A 392 -12.02 10.98 9.71
N VAL A 393 -10.91 10.92 10.44
CA VAL A 393 -10.06 9.75 10.57
C VAL A 393 -10.06 9.32 12.03
N MET A 394 -10.38 8.06 12.27
CA MET A 394 -10.49 7.50 13.61
C MET A 394 -9.53 6.34 13.79
N ARG A 395 -8.81 6.33 14.91
CA ARG A 395 -7.90 5.27 15.34
C ARG A 395 -8.32 4.75 16.71
N ARG A 396 -8.60 3.46 16.81
CA ARG A 396 -9.03 2.79 18.05
C ARG A 396 -10.18 3.55 18.76
N GLY A 397 -11.17 4.01 17.98
CA GLY A 397 -12.31 4.75 18.49
C GLY A 397 -12.04 6.21 18.85
N ARG A 398 -10.83 6.73 18.58
CA ARG A 398 -10.47 8.14 18.82
C ARG A 398 -10.28 8.86 17.50
N VAL A 399 -10.84 10.05 17.37
CA VAL A 399 -10.59 10.91 16.21
C VAL A 399 -9.15 11.41 16.26
N VAL A 400 -8.37 11.10 15.21
CA VAL A 400 -6.96 11.50 15.07
C VAL A 400 -6.75 12.58 14.02
N ALA A 401 -7.70 12.76 13.06
CA ALA A 401 -7.70 13.86 12.11
C ALA A 401 -9.12 14.25 11.70
N ARG A 402 -9.31 15.53 11.36
CA ARG A 402 -10.53 16.07 10.75
C ARG A 402 -10.16 17.04 9.64
N SER A 403 -10.94 17.05 8.55
CA SER A 403 -10.86 18.06 7.51
C SER A 403 -12.24 18.64 7.22
N ALA A 404 -12.28 19.91 6.85
CA ALA A 404 -13.52 20.52 6.38
C ALA A 404 -13.94 19.90 5.03
N PRO A 405 -15.24 19.82 4.74
CA PRO A 405 -15.71 19.42 3.42
C PRO A 405 -15.13 20.32 2.32
N ALA A 406 -14.75 19.72 1.19
CA ALA A 406 -14.34 20.45 0.01
C ALA A 406 -15.59 20.96 -0.73
N VAL A 407 -16.01 22.16 -0.39
CA VAL A 407 -17.14 22.88 -1.04
C VAL A 407 -16.60 24.19 -1.56
N ALA A 408 -16.75 24.43 -2.87
CA ALA A 408 -16.36 25.68 -3.49
C ALA A 408 -17.50 26.71 -3.48
N GLU A 409 -17.17 27.96 -3.23
CA GLU A 409 -18.10 29.07 -3.49
C GLU A 409 -18.08 29.41 -4.97
N LEU A 410 -19.26 29.70 -5.55
CA LEU A 410 -19.43 30.03 -6.97
C LEU A 410 -20.05 31.40 -7.13
N PHE A 411 -19.33 32.35 -7.67
CA PHE A 411 -19.74 33.74 -7.88
C PHE A 411 -20.17 34.00 -9.33
N VAL A 412 -21.05 33.15 -9.87
CA VAL A 412 -21.57 33.27 -11.25
C VAL A 412 -23.08 33.54 -11.20
N GLU A 413 -23.49 34.67 -11.81
CA GLU A 413 -24.89 35.09 -11.82
C GLU A 413 -25.78 33.97 -12.43
N GLY A 414 -26.93 33.71 -11.78
CA GLY A 414 -27.87 32.68 -12.21
C GLY A 414 -27.43 31.23 -11.96
N ARG A 415 -26.31 31.02 -11.23
CA ARG A 415 -25.82 29.68 -10.86
C ARG A 415 -25.93 29.48 -9.33
N PRO A 416 -25.85 28.21 -8.84
CA PRO A 416 -25.81 27.96 -7.40
C PRO A 416 -24.65 28.72 -6.74
N GLY A 417 -24.85 29.27 -5.54
CA GLY A 417 -23.81 29.98 -4.79
C GLY A 417 -22.71 29.09 -4.23
N SER A 418 -22.88 27.77 -4.25
CA SER A 418 -21.86 26.80 -3.82
C SER A 418 -21.92 25.53 -4.65
N VAL A 419 -20.81 24.83 -4.73
CA VAL A 419 -20.64 23.55 -5.43
C VAL A 419 -19.98 22.56 -4.51
N ASP A 420 -20.72 21.51 -4.13
CA ASP A 420 -20.19 20.32 -3.48
C ASP A 420 -19.95 19.22 -4.53
N PRO A 421 -18.70 18.81 -4.82
CA PRO A 421 -18.41 17.78 -5.81
C PRO A 421 -19.10 16.43 -5.54
N ALA A 422 -19.36 16.09 -4.27
CA ALA A 422 -20.00 14.85 -3.89
C ALA A 422 -21.51 14.84 -4.29
N SER A 423 -22.13 16.01 -4.46
CA SER A 423 -23.53 16.12 -4.88
C SER A 423 -23.77 15.76 -6.35
N TYR A 424 -22.72 15.62 -7.15
CA TYR A 424 -22.77 15.25 -8.56
C TYR A 424 -22.67 13.74 -8.81
N ALA A 425 -22.58 12.93 -7.75
CA ALA A 425 -22.68 11.49 -7.89
C ALA A 425 -23.98 11.12 -8.62
N PRO A 426 -23.98 10.19 -9.58
CA PRO A 426 -25.22 9.72 -10.17
C PRO A 426 -26.15 9.25 -9.07
N LYS A 427 -27.37 9.80 -8.99
CA LYS A 427 -28.40 9.19 -8.17
C LYS A 427 -28.48 7.76 -8.62
N ALA A 428 -28.32 6.81 -7.70
CA ALA A 428 -28.29 5.39 -8.03
C ALA A 428 -29.43 5.12 -9.03
N ALA A 429 -29.08 4.82 -10.27
CA ALA A 429 -30.04 4.19 -11.15
C ALA A 429 -30.51 2.97 -10.37
N GLU A 430 -31.80 2.87 -10.12
CA GLU A 430 -32.43 1.65 -9.60
C GLU A 430 -31.75 0.51 -10.34
N ALA A 431 -31.25 -0.46 -9.61
CA ALA A 431 -30.44 -1.53 -10.11
C ALA A 431 -31.11 -2.13 -11.37
N VAL A 432 -30.64 -1.71 -12.53
CA VAL A 432 -30.80 -2.49 -13.75
C VAL A 432 -29.83 -3.63 -13.54
N GLY A 433 -30.36 -4.82 -13.32
CA GLY A 433 -29.57 -6.02 -13.08
C GLY A 433 -28.54 -6.18 -14.18
N ASP A 434 -27.32 -6.52 -13.76
CA ASP A 434 -26.25 -6.97 -14.65
C ASP A 434 -26.64 -8.29 -15.31
#